data_bd74f503b9e235853b0e2bd3ca17b88c
#
_entry.id   bd74f503b9e235853b0e2bd3ca17b88c
#
_cell.length_a   1.000
_cell.length_b   1.000
_cell.length_c   1.000
_cell.angle_alpha   90.00
_cell.angle_beta   90.00
_cell.angle_gamma   90.00
#
_symmetry.space_group_name_H-M   'P 1'
#
loop_
_entity.id
_entity.type
_entity.pdbx_description
1 polymer ?
#
loop_
_entity_poly.entity_id
_entity_poly.type
_entity_poly.pdbx_seq_one_letter_code
_entity_poly.pdbx_strand_id
1 'polypeptide(L)'
;TRDYDGNAVSTAVTIEVVETKTDREGRQYEERTKIATETDGTGKARVVFKPQRPGRFEIEAWARDAAGNPVYDDDYFYAVQKREEEPYPRLSMAPDKDRYAAGETALVHTDTDQLGAWMLVTVEGDRLYDYKVHRLLAHRFDLKVPVLEEYKPFVSLHGVMVRNGEQIRDWAGLNVPHDEHKLEVIVAPGAESYQPGQQSLWTILTRTLRGQAVSAEVGVGVVDEALYAIREDETPDPFEVLWGERAERVTTDFSHAALYPGGGAQGYGGGPQP
;
A
#
# COMPACT_ATOMS: atom_id res chain seq x y z
N THR A 1 19.83 -3.17 -2.45
CA THR A 1 19.89 -3.01 -3.91
C THR A 1 20.25 -4.32 -4.59
N ARG A 2 19.54 -4.63 -5.68
CA ARG A 2 19.77 -5.84 -6.49
C ARG A 2 19.67 -5.46 -7.97
N ASP A 3 20.38 -6.23 -8.82
CA ASP A 3 20.22 -6.16 -10.27
C ASP A 3 18.96 -6.96 -10.73
N TYR A 4 18.68 -6.94 -12.03
CA TYR A 4 17.54 -7.66 -12.62
C TYR A 4 17.64 -9.20 -12.47
N ASP A 5 18.84 -9.73 -12.26
CA ASP A 5 19.08 -11.16 -12.02
C ASP A 5 18.97 -11.50 -10.51
N GLY A 6 18.71 -10.50 -9.65
CA GLY A 6 18.59 -10.67 -8.21
C GLY A 6 19.91 -10.66 -7.45
N ASN A 7 21.04 -10.38 -8.11
CA ASN A 7 22.35 -10.31 -7.45
C ASN A 7 22.49 -9.01 -6.67
N ALA A 8 23.17 -9.07 -5.55
CA ALA A 8 23.45 -7.90 -4.73
C ALA A 8 24.37 -6.91 -5.46
N VAL A 9 24.03 -5.63 -5.40
CA VAL A 9 24.80 -4.54 -6.02
C VAL A 9 25.14 -3.50 -4.96
N SER A 10 26.43 -3.15 -4.86
CA SER A 10 26.89 -1.99 -4.07
C SER A 10 26.73 -0.72 -4.91
N THR A 11 25.97 0.25 -4.42
CA THR A 11 25.72 1.51 -5.12
C THR A 11 25.39 2.65 -4.13
N ALA A 12 25.61 3.87 -4.57
CA ALA A 12 25.18 5.05 -3.84
C ALA A 12 23.65 5.16 -3.88
N VAL A 13 23.03 5.39 -2.72
CA VAL A 13 21.59 5.56 -2.55
C VAL A 13 21.34 6.87 -1.83
N THR A 14 20.39 7.64 -2.34
CA THR A 14 19.82 8.81 -1.64
C THR A 14 18.48 8.44 -1.09
N ILE A 15 18.31 8.55 0.22
CA ILE A 15 17.04 8.34 0.90
C ILE A 15 16.47 9.69 1.26
N GLU A 16 15.24 9.95 0.87
CA GLU A 16 14.47 11.12 1.27
C GLU A 16 13.36 10.68 2.22
N VAL A 17 13.35 11.22 3.42
CA VAL A 17 12.24 11.05 4.35
C VAL A 17 11.34 12.26 4.21
N VAL A 18 10.08 12.02 3.81
CA VAL A 18 9.09 13.06 3.50
C VAL A 18 8.06 13.10 4.62
N GLU A 19 7.88 14.27 5.21
CA GLU A 19 6.85 14.55 6.21
C GLU A 19 5.85 15.57 5.64
N THR A 20 4.59 15.18 5.51
CA THR A 20 3.52 16.11 5.15
C THR A 20 3.11 16.93 6.39
N LYS A 21 3.22 18.23 6.30
CA LYS A 21 2.86 19.18 7.35
C LYS A 21 1.73 20.09 6.91
N THR A 22 1.00 20.61 7.89
CA THR A 22 -0.05 21.62 7.66
C THR A 22 0.34 22.92 8.34
N ASP A 23 0.31 24.02 7.61
CA ASP A 23 0.58 25.34 8.16
C ASP A 23 -0.62 25.89 8.97
N ARG A 24 -0.45 27.09 9.55
CA ARG A 24 -1.52 27.73 10.35
C ARG A 24 -2.76 28.13 9.54
N GLU A 25 -2.63 28.19 8.21
CA GLU A 25 -3.70 28.53 7.28
C GLU A 25 -4.36 27.27 6.67
N GLY A 26 -3.98 26.05 7.14
CA GLY A 26 -4.54 24.78 6.68
C GLY A 26 -3.93 24.27 5.37
N ARG A 27 -2.86 24.88 4.86
CA ARG A 27 -2.20 24.42 3.62
C ARG A 27 -1.21 23.32 3.94
N GLN A 28 -1.24 22.25 3.20
CA GLN A 28 -0.28 21.16 3.30
C GLN A 28 1.01 21.49 2.55
N TYR A 29 2.13 21.14 3.14
CA TYR A 29 3.45 21.22 2.54
C TYR A 29 4.32 20.05 3.00
N GLU A 30 5.28 19.69 2.18
CA GLU A 30 6.22 18.60 2.46
C GLU A 30 7.53 19.14 3.01
N GLU A 31 8.02 18.50 4.06
CA GLU A 31 9.38 18.68 4.54
C GLU A 31 10.18 17.41 4.23
N ARG A 32 11.29 17.58 3.51
CA ARG A 32 12.12 16.47 3.03
C ARG A 32 13.47 16.45 3.72
N THR A 33 13.83 15.33 4.32
CA THR A 33 15.14 15.10 4.90
C THR A 33 15.91 14.13 4.02
N LYS A 34 17.04 14.58 3.46
CA LYS A 34 17.88 13.75 2.58
C LYS A 34 19.00 13.09 3.38
N ILE A 35 19.19 11.78 3.17
CA ILE A 35 20.26 10.97 3.74
C ILE A 35 20.98 10.26 2.60
N ALA A 36 22.23 10.58 2.37
CA ALA A 36 23.06 9.87 1.41
C ALA A 36 23.75 8.67 2.10
N THR A 37 23.74 7.54 1.46
CA THR A 37 24.38 6.32 1.94
C THR A 37 24.91 5.48 0.76
N GLU A 38 25.64 4.42 1.05
CA GLU A 38 26.10 3.45 0.06
C GLU A 38 25.76 2.04 0.56
N THR A 39 25.26 1.19 -0.32
CA THR A 39 25.02 -0.21 0.01
C THR A 39 26.32 -1.00 -0.02
N ASP A 40 26.44 -1.96 0.86
CA ASP A 40 27.58 -2.86 0.94
C ASP A 40 27.58 -3.93 -0.19
N GLY A 41 28.57 -4.81 -0.20
CA GLY A 41 28.66 -5.90 -1.17
C GLY A 41 27.52 -6.93 -1.11
N THR A 42 26.66 -6.87 -0.08
CA THR A 42 25.43 -7.66 0.02
C THR A 42 24.19 -6.89 -0.47
N GLY A 43 24.39 -5.68 -1.01
CA GLY A 43 23.33 -4.81 -1.49
C GLY A 43 22.51 -4.12 -0.38
N LYS A 44 23.04 -4.05 0.84
CA LYS A 44 22.34 -3.50 2.01
C LYS A 44 23.03 -2.25 2.54
N ALA A 45 22.24 -1.29 2.97
CA ALA A 45 22.66 -0.16 3.78
C ALA A 45 21.75 -0.03 5.00
N ARG A 46 22.25 0.57 6.06
CA ARG A 46 21.46 0.90 7.24
C ARG A 46 21.62 2.38 7.54
N VAL A 47 20.50 3.09 7.53
CA VAL A 47 20.43 4.48 7.97
C VAL A 47 19.54 4.59 9.20
N VAL A 48 19.76 5.62 9.99
CA VAL A 48 18.95 5.92 11.18
C VAL A 48 18.36 7.29 11.00
N PHE A 49 17.04 7.36 10.98
CA PHE A 49 16.28 8.58 11.02
C PHE A 49 15.53 8.67 12.35
N LYS A 50 15.51 9.84 12.98
CA LYS A 50 14.79 10.07 14.23
C LYS A 50 13.69 11.08 13.98
N PRO A 51 12.43 10.65 13.87
CA PRO A 51 11.28 11.53 13.78
C PRO A 51 11.23 12.49 14.97
N GLN A 52 10.93 13.76 14.70
CA GLN A 52 10.79 14.77 15.75
C GLN A 52 9.37 14.86 16.30
N ARG A 53 8.41 14.25 15.62
CA ARG A 53 6.99 14.23 15.94
C ARG A 53 6.35 12.90 15.53
N PRO A 54 5.19 12.56 16.11
CA PRO A 54 4.36 11.49 15.59
C PRO A 54 3.79 11.89 14.22
N GLY A 55 3.54 10.91 13.37
CA GLY A 55 2.97 11.11 12.06
C GLY A 55 3.35 10.02 11.08
N ARG A 56 2.77 10.06 9.89
CA ARG A 56 3.16 9.25 8.75
C ARG A 56 4.35 9.90 8.06
N PHE A 57 5.36 9.10 7.79
CA PHE A 57 6.56 9.49 7.06
C PHE A 57 6.68 8.59 5.84
N GLU A 58 6.89 9.17 4.68
CA GLU A 58 7.23 8.44 3.48
C GLU A 58 8.75 8.36 3.33
N ILE A 59 9.23 7.25 2.82
CA ILE A 59 10.65 7.02 2.54
C ILE A 59 10.77 6.81 1.04
N GLU A 60 11.48 7.69 0.37
CA GLU A 60 11.80 7.57 -1.04
C GLU A 60 13.28 7.20 -1.18
N ALA A 61 13.59 6.11 -1.87
CA ALA A 61 14.94 5.66 -2.12
C ALA A 61 15.30 5.80 -3.60
N TRP A 62 16.35 6.53 -3.87
CA TRP A 62 16.83 6.83 -5.22
C TRP A 62 18.24 6.28 -5.43
N ALA A 63 18.45 5.56 -6.51
CA ALA A 63 19.75 5.06 -6.94
C ALA A 63 19.91 5.25 -8.46
N ARG A 64 21.07 4.87 -8.99
CA ARG A 64 21.28 4.74 -10.43
C ARG A 64 21.79 3.35 -10.75
N ASP A 65 21.29 2.80 -11.85
CA ASP A 65 21.81 1.56 -12.38
C ASP A 65 23.20 1.74 -13.04
N ALA A 66 23.79 0.66 -13.52
CA ALA A 66 25.09 0.69 -14.19
C ALA A 66 25.10 1.50 -15.50
N ALA A 67 23.93 1.70 -16.12
CA ALA A 67 23.75 2.53 -17.31
C ALA A 67 23.49 4.02 -16.97
N GLY A 68 23.36 4.35 -15.68
CA GLY A 68 23.08 5.71 -15.20
C GLY A 68 21.61 6.06 -15.11
N ASN A 69 20.70 5.12 -15.39
CA ASN A 69 19.26 5.36 -15.28
C ASN A 69 18.83 5.49 -13.82
N PRO A 70 17.89 6.37 -13.50
CA PRO A 70 17.35 6.46 -12.14
C PRO A 70 16.55 5.22 -11.80
N VAL A 71 16.75 4.71 -10.60
CA VAL A 71 15.96 3.63 -9.97
C VAL A 71 15.33 4.21 -8.72
N TYR A 72 14.07 3.94 -8.51
CA TYR A 72 13.26 4.47 -7.43
C TYR A 72 12.51 3.35 -6.73
N ASP A 73 12.37 3.48 -5.41
CA ASP A 73 11.52 2.65 -4.58
C ASP A 73 11.02 3.49 -3.41
N ASP A 74 9.83 3.23 -2.92
CA ASP A 74 9.23 3.96 -1.80
C ASP A 74 8.60 3.02 -0.77
N ASP A 75 8.52 3.53 0.44
CA ASP A 75 7.90 2.87 1.57
C ASP A 75 7.45 3.94 2.58
N TYR A 76 6.71 3.56 3.60
CA TYR A 76 6.31 4.49 4.65
C TYR A 76 6.37 3.85 6.04
N PHE A 77 6.46 4.68 7.05
CA PHE A 77 6.33 4.25 8.45
C PHE A 77 5.56 5.27 9.27
N TYR A 78 5.03 4.82 10.39
CA TYR A 78 4.40 5.69 11.37
C TYR A 78 5.33 5.89 12.56
N ALA A 79 5.63 7.17 12.87
CA ALA A 79 6.24 7.52 14.12
C ALA A 79 5.14 7.64 15.18
N VAL A 80 5.16 6.76 16.16
CA VAL A 80 4.30 6.86 17.34
C VAL A 80 5.06 7.49 18.49
N GLN A 81 4.47 8.47 19.16
CA GLN A 81 5.11 9.10 20.29
C GLN A 81 5.08 8.17 21.50
N LYS A 82 6.26 7.87 22.04
CA LYS A 82 6.34 7.28 23.37
C LYS A 82 6.06 8.39 24.38
N ARG A 83 4.80 8.52 24.79
CA ARG A 83 4.35 9.57 25.66
C ARG A 83 4.31 9.13 27.10
N GLU A 84 4.94 9.93 27.97
CA GLU A 84 4.65 9.91 29.40
C GLU A 84 3.81 11.13 29.85
N GLU A 85 3.70 12.22 29.06
CA GLU A 85 3.14 13.50 29.52
C GLU A 85 2.17 14.24 28.57
N GLU A 86 1.84 13.72 27.36
CA GLU A 86 0.84 14.38 26.52
C GLU A 86 -0.48 13.60 26.40
N PRO A 87 -1.61 14.29 26.19
CA PRO A 87 -2.91 13.62 26.10
C PRO A 87 -2.92 12.63 24.91
N TYR A 88 -3.45 11.43 25.14
CA TYR A 88 -3.64 10.45 24.09
C TYR A 88 -4.50 11.04 22.96
N PRO A 89 -4.30 10.61 21.71
CA PRO A 89 -5.19 10.98 20.63
C PRO A 89 -6.61 10.50 20.94
N ARG A 90 -7.60 11.13 20.34
CA ARG A 90 -8.98 10.68 20.48
C ARG A 90 -9.15 9.25 20.00
N LEU A 91 -8.52 8.91 18.88
CA LEU A 91 -8.30 7.56 18.38
C LEU A 91 -7.12 7.58 17.42
N SER A 92 -6.25 6.56 17.49
CA SER A 92 -5.19 6.31 16.52
C SER A 92 -5.03 4.82 16.34
N MET A 93 -4.95 4.37 15.09
CA MET A 93 -4.82 2.97 14.71
C MET A 93 -3.65 2.82 13.74
N ALA A 94 -2.69 1.94 14.04
CA ALA A 94 -1.53 1.70 13.19
C ALA A 94 -1.20 0.20 13.15
N PRO A 95 -1.03 -0.39 11.97
CA PRO A 95 -0.61 -1.78 11.84
C PRO A 95 0.85 -1.94 12.28
N ASP A 96 1.22 -3.12 12.76
CA ASP A 96 2.60 -3.43 13.18
C ASP A 96 3.52 -3.74 12.00
N LYS A 97 2.96 -3.96 10.81
CA LYS A 97 3.67 -4.28 9.56
C LYS A 97 2.95 -3.66 8.37
N ASP A 98 3.70 -3.48 7.27
CA ASP A 98 3.15 -2.98 6.00
C ASP A 98 2.46 -4.07 5.19
N ARG A 99 2.85 -5.34 5.36
CA ARG A 99 2.33 -6.48 4.61
C ARG A 99 2.09 -7.68 5.52
N TYR A 100 1.01 -8.41 5.26
CA TYR A 100 0.61 -9.60 6.00
C TYR A 100 0.33 -10.75 5.04
N ALA A 101 0.88 -11.93 5.33
CA ALA A 101 0.48 -13.13 4.60
C ALA A 101 -0.89 -13.62 5.11
N ALA A 102 -1.68 -14.21 4.21
CA ALA A 102 -2.90 -14.89 4.62
C ALA A 102 -2.58 -16.01 5.62
N GLY A 103 -3.36 -16.12 6.69
CA GLY A 103 -3.13 -16.99 7.83
C GLY A 103 -2.32 -16.36 8.97
N GLU A 104 -1.70 -15.21 8.78
CA GLU A 104 -1.10 -14.43 9.86
C GLU A 104 -2.16 -13.75 10.73
N THR A 105 -1.70 -13.18 11.85
CA THR A 105 -2.51 -12.28 12.68
C THR A 105 -1.88 -10.90 12.63
N ALA A 106 -2.59 -9.93 12.09
CA ALA A 106 -2.21 -8.53 12.16
C ALA A 106 -2.40 -7.98 13.58
N LEU A 107 -1.41 -7.24 14.06
CA LEU A 107 -1.52 -6.46 15.29
C LEU A 107 -1.72 -4.99 14.90
N VAL A 108 -2.86 -4.42 15.27
CA VAL A 108 -3.12 -3.00 15.05
C VAL A 108 -3.04 -2.28 16.38
N HIS A 109 -1.94 -1.54 16.55
CA HIS A 109 -1.71 -0.72 17.73
C HIS A 109 -2.74 0.38 17.79
N THR A 110 -3.46 0.47 18.90
CA THR A 110 -4.54 1.43 19.07
C THR A 110 -4.29 2.28 20.31
N ASP A 111 -4.27 3.59 20.11
CA ASP A 111 -4.17 4.59 21.17
C ASP A 111 -5.44 5.43 21.23
N THR A 112 -5.95 5.72 22.45
CA THR A 112 -7.13 6.57 22.65
C THR A 112 -7.16 7.24 24.01
N ASP A 113 -7.75 8.43 24.08
CA ASP A 113 -8.10 9.13 25.31
C ASP A 113 -9.51 8.77 25.82
N GLN A 114 -10.29 7.96 25.05
CA GLN A 114 -11.71 7.71 25.26
C GLN A 114 -11.99 6.47 26.13
N LEU A 115 -11.43 6.41 27.34
CA LEU A 115 -11.66 5.28 28.26
C LEU A 115 -13.17 5.08 28.56
N GLY A 116 -13.57 3.81 28.65
CA GLY A 116 -14.94 3.39 28.95
C GLY A 116 -15.92 3.49 27.78
N ALA A 117 -15.49 4.06 26.63
CA ALA A 117 -16.30 4.07 25.42
C ALA A 117 -16.43 2.67 24.80
N TRP A 118 -17.44 2.52 23.95
CA TRP A 118 -17.57 1.38 23.05
C TRP A 118 -17.10 1.77 21.68
N MET A 119 -16.24 0.99 21.05
CA MET A 119 -15.72 1.18 19.72
C MET A 119 -16.19 0.03 18.84
N LEU A 120 -16.85 0.34 17.74
CA LEU A 120 -17.09 -0.61 16.66
C LEU A 120 -15.81 -0.67 15.82
N VAL A 121 -15.31 -1.87 15.60
CA VAL A 121 -14.23 -2.16 14.68
C VAL A 121 -14.79 -2.98 13.54
N THR A 122 -14.55 -2.56 12.31
CA THR A 122 -14.99 -3.25 11.09
C THR A 122 -13.78 -3.60 10.24
N VAL A 123 -13.84 -4.68 9.49
CA VAL A 123 -12.91 -5.03 8.42
C VAL A 123 -13.65 -4.87 7.11
N GLU A 124 -13.24 -3.91 6.31
CA GLU A 124 -13.95 -3.44 5.13
C GLU A 124 -13.09 -3.56 3.87
N GLY A 125 -13.74 -3.73 2.73
CA GLY A 125 -13.16 -3.74 1.40
C GLY A 125 -14.29 -3.65 0.37
N ASP A 126 -14.37 -4.58 -0.59
CA ASP A 126 -15.50 -4.68 -1.51
C ASP A 126 -16.82 -5.06 -0.79
N ARG A 127 -16.70 -5.53 0.44
CA ARG A 127 -17.80 -5.84 1.36
C ARG A 127 -17.34 -5.68 2.81
N LEU A 128 -18.28 -5.76 3.74
CA LEU A 128 -17.98 -5.92 5.16
C LEU A 128 -17.57 -7.38 5.41
N TYR A 129 -16.32 -7.60 5.81
CA TYR A 129 -15.77 -8.93 6.07
C TYR A 129 -16.01 -9.40 7.51
N ASP A 130 -15.77 -8.52 8.49
CA ASP A 130 -15.95 -8.82 9.92
C ASP A 130 -16.27 -7.53 10.68
N TYR A 131 -16.85 -7.68 11.86
CA TYR A 131 -17.01 -6.57 12.79
C TYR A 131 -17.00 -7.05 14.24
N LYS A 132 -16.47 -6.20 15.12
CA LYS A 132 -16.45 -6.44 16.57
C LYS A 132 -16.67 -5.16 17.33
N VAL A 133 -17.25 -5.29 18.51
CA VAL A 133 -17.43 -4.16 19.43
C VAL A 133 -16.49 -4.35 20.63
N HIS A 134 -15.66 -3.36 20.87
CA HIS A 134 -14.69 -3.34 21.96
C HIS A 134 -15.04 -2.29 22.99
N ARG A 135 -14.94 -2.64 24.27
CA ARG A 135 -14.97 -1.66 25.34
C ARG A 135 -13.54 -1.21 25.63
N LEU A 136 -13.31 0.10 25.59
CA LEU A 136 -12.00 0.69 25.75
C LEU A 136 -11.63 0.78 27.23
N LEU A 137 -10.80 -0.16 27.71
CA LEU A 137 -10.42 -0.27 29.11
C LEU A 137 -9.00 0.23 29.40
N ALA A 138 -8.22 0.51 28.34
CA ALA A 138 -6.86 1.03 28.42
C ALA A 138 -6.66 2.09 27.34
N HIS A 139 -5.72 3.02 27.55
CA HIS A 139 -5.33 4.02 26.56
C HIS A 139 -4.60 3.41 25.37
N ARG A 140 -3.91 2.29 25.57
CA ARG A 140 -3.16 1.54 24.56
C ARG A 140 -3.56 0.09 24.59
N PHE A 141 -3.85 -0.47 23.45
CA PHE A 141 -4.13 -1.90 23.29
C PHE A 141 -3.92 -2.32 21.84
N ASP A 142 -3.76 -3.63 21.63
CA ASP A 142 -3.58 -4.20 20.31
C ASP A 142 -4.87 -4.90 19.89
N LEU A 143 -5.37 -4.53 18.72
CA LEU A 143 -6.39 -5.31 18.03
C LEU A 143 -5.71 -6.45 17.29
N LYS A 144 -6.20 -7.66 17.47
CA LYS A 144 -5.72 -8.85 16.78
C LYS A 144 -6.70 -9.22 15.68
N VAL A 145 -6.26 -9.11 14.45
CA VAL A 145 -7.08 -9.37 13.25
C VAL A 145 -6.50 -10.57 12.51
N PRO A 146 -7.20 -11.72 12.45
CA PRO A 146 -6.80 -12.82 11.58
C PRO A 146 -6.85 -12.36 10.13
N VAL A 147 -5.74 -12.53 9.41
CA VAL A 147 -5.66 -12.16 7.99
C VAL A 147 -6.14 -13.35 7.15
N LEU A 148 -7.23 -13.15 6.42
CA LEU A 148 -7.85 -14.19 5.62
C LEU A 148 -7.41 -14.07 4.15
N GLU A 149 -7.46 -15.19 3.41
CA GLU A 149 -7.18 -15.24 1.98
C GLU A 149 -8.06 -14.29 1.16
N GLU A 150 -9.31 -14.15 1.57
CA GLU A 150 -10.29 -13.27 0.92
C GLU A 150 -10.04 -11.77 1.13
N TYR A 151 -9.08 -11.39 2.01
CA TYR A 151 -8.68 -10.00 2.23
C TYR A 151 -7.74 -9.47 1.14
N LYS A 152 -7.24 -10.36 0.28
CA LYS A 152 -6.38 -9.95 -0.84
C LYS A 152 -7.12 -9.04 -1.84
N PRO A 153 -6.49 -8.03 -2.36
CA PRO A 153 -5.12 -7.59 -2.09
C PRO A 153 -5.01 -6.67 -0.87
N PHE A 154 -6.13 -6.13 -0.39
CA PHE A 154 -6.17 -5.11 0.64
C PHE A 154 -7.52 -5.10 1.35
N VAL A 155 -7.51 -4.81 2.64
CA VAL A 155 -8.68 -4.43 3.43
C VAL A 155 -8.34 -3.29 4.36
N SER A 156 -9.34 -2.48 4.73
CA SER A 156 -9.23 -1.45 5.75
C SER A 156 -9.91 -1.89 7.04
N LEU A 157 -9.24 -1.61 8.15
CA LEU A 157 -9.76 -1.79 9.50
C LEU A 157 -10.22 -0.42 10.01
N HIS A 158 -11.52 -0.22 10.19
CA HIS A 158 -12.06 1.03 10.72
C HIS A 158 -12.44 0.89 12.18
N GLY A 159 -12.03 1.86 12.99
CA GLY A 159 -12.47 2.04 14.37
C GLY A 159 -13.41 3.23 14.45
N VAL A 160 -14.62 3.03 14.96
CA VAL A 160 -15.63 4.07 15.07
C VAL A 160 -16.26 4.06 16.46
N MET A 161 -16.34 5.22 17.08
CA MET A 161 -17.07 5.42 18.33
C MET A 161 -17.85 6.73 18.30
N VAL A 162 -18.89 6.80 19.11
CA VAL A 162 -19.65 8.03 19.32
C VAL A 162 -19.56 8.44 20.78
N ARG A 163 -19.15 9.67 21.04
CA ARG A 163 -19.09 10.23 22.39
C ARG A 163 -19.53 11.68 22.39
N ASN A 164 -20.40 12.04 23.31
CA ASN A 164 -20.96 13.38 23.45
C ASN A 164 -21.59 13.94 22.15
N GLY A 165 -22.17 13.06 21.32
CA GLY A 165 -22.75 13.45 20.04
C GLY A 165 -21.76 13.63 18.89
N GLU A 166 -20.47 13.39 19.12
CA GLU A 166 -19.43 13.43 18.09
C GLU A 166 -19.01 12.03 17.69
N GLN A 167 -18.79 11.83 16.39
CA GLN A 167 -18.13 10.64 15.86
C GLN A 167 -16.62 10.81 15.95
N ILE A 168 -15.97 9.81 16.53
CA ILE A 168 -14.51 9.67 16.55
C ILE A 168 -14.20 8.45 15.74
N ARG A 169 -13.33 8.59 14.74
CA ARG A 169 -12.95 7.50 13.85
C ARG A 169 -11.49 7.59 13.46
N ASP A 170 -10.92 6.43 13.21
CA ASP A 170 -9.64 6.26 12.54
C ASP A 170 -9.62 4.93 11.81
N TRP A 171 -8.63 4.70 10.96
CA TRP A 171 -8.52 3.48 10.18
C TRP A 171 -7.08 3.05 9.98
N ALA A 172 -6.88 1.76 9.69
CA ALA A 172 -5.59 1.17 9.37
C ALA A 172 -5.73 0.24 8.16
N GLY A 173 -4.85 0.40 7.17
CA GLY A 173 -4.79 -0.47 6.00
C GLY A 173 -4.04 -1.76 6.29
N LEU A 174 -4.53 -2.89 5.80
CA LEU A 174 -3.86 -4.18 5.83
C LEU A 174 -3.61 -4.67 4.41
N ASN A 175 -2.36 -4.56 3.94
CA ASN A 175 -1.95 -5.09 2.65
C ASN A 175 -1.72 -6.60 2.75
N VAL A 176 -2.40 -7.35 1.88
CA VAL A 176 -2.28 -8.82 1.81
C VAL A 176 -1.78 -9.20 0.43
N PRO A 177 -0.46 -9.39 0.25
CA PRO A 177 0.14 -9.67 -1.06
C PRO A 177 -0.48 -10.89 -1.72
N HIS A 178 -0.52 -10.86 -3.03
CA HIS A 178 -1.06 -11.93 -3.89
C HIS A 178 -0.14 -12.23 -5.07
N ASP A 179 1.17 -12.02 -4.87
CA ASP A 179 2.22 -12.23 -5.88
C ASP A 179 2.26 -13.65 -6.44
N GLU A 180 1.67 -14.63 -5.72
CA GLU A 180 1.53 -16.01 -6.19
C GLU A 180 0.65 -16.14 -7.44
N HIS A 181 -0.19 -15.15 -7.74
CA HIS A 181 -1.01 -15.11 -8.96
C HIS A 181 -0.27 -14.45 -10.13
N LYS A 182 0.88 -13.82 -9.88
CA LYS A 182 1.68 -13.20 -10.92
C LYS A 182 2.55 -14.25 -11.62
N LEU A 183 2.44 -14.29 -12.93
CA LEU A 183 3.25 -15.15 -13.77
C LEU A 183 4.27 -14.33 -14.55
N GLU A 184 5.42 -14.89 -14.74
CA GLU A 184 6.41 -14.40 -15.69
C GLU A 184 6.18 -15.10 -17.03
N VAL A 185 6.01 -14.31 -18.09
CA VAL A 185 5.85 -14.78 -19.47
C VAL A 185 7.08 -14.39 -20.25
N ILE A 186 7.81 -15.39 -20.74
CA ILE A 186 9.02 -15.20 -21.54
C ILE A 186 8.68 -15.56 -22.98
N VAL A 187 8.92 -14.66 -23.90
CA VAL A 187 8.73 -14.85 -25.33
C VAL A 187 10.10 -14.86 -26.01
N ALA A 188 10.42 -15.98 -26.64
CA ALA A 188 11.67 -16.14 -27.39
C ALA A 188 11.40 -16.40 -28.86
N PRO A 189 11.81 -15.49 -29.78
CA PRO A 189 11.73 -15.73 -31.20
C PRO A 189 12.73 -16.81 -31.63
N GLY A 190 12.37 -17.61 -32.61
CA GLY A 190 13.27 -18.64 -33.18
C GLY A 190 14.37 -18.09 -34.07
N ALA A 191 14.30 -16.80 -34.46
CA ALA A 191 15.34 -16.08 -35.21
C ALA A 191 15.29 -14.59 -34.84
N GLU A 192 16.43 -13.90 -35.01
CA GLU A 192 16.56 -12.46 -34.74
C GLU A 192 15.73 -11.57 -35.68
N SER A 193 15.49 -12.03 -36.90
CA SER A 193 14.67 -11.33 -37.87
C SER A 193 13.98 -12.30 -38.84
N TYR A 194 12.87 -11.88 -39.36
CA TYR A 194 12.07 -12.62 -40.35
C TYR A 194 11.77 -11.74 -41.56
N GLN A 195 11.72 -12.35 -42.75
CA GLN A 195 11.31 -11.65 -43.97
C GLN A 195 9.78 -11.68 -44.14
N PRO A 196 9.21 -10.72 -44.84
CA PRO A 196 7.78 -10.73 -45.16
C PRO A 196 7.37 -12.05 -45.84
N GLY A 197 6.33 -12.71 -45.33
CA GLY A 197 5.85 -14.01 -45.80
C GLY A 197 6.61 -15.22 -45.26
N GLN A 198 7.66 -15.05 -44.48
CA GLN A 198 8.37 -16.12 -43.83
C GLN A 198 7.58 -16.66 -42.64
N GLN A 199 7.56 -17.98 -42.44
CA GLN A 199 6.99 -18.61 -41.26
C GLN A 199 7.89 -18.34 -40.08
N SER A 200 7.32 -17.78 -39.00
CA SER A 200 8.02 -17.53 -37.74
C SER A 200 7.63 -18.57 -36.68
N LEU A 201 8.61 -18.95 -35.86
CA LEU A 201 8.42 -19.83 -34.71
C LEU A 201 8.73 -19.03 -33.44
N TRP A 202 7.85 -19.10 -32.48
CA TRP A 202 7.99 -18.44 -31.17
C TRP A 202 7.85 -19.44 -30.06
N THR A 203 8.72 -19.37 -29.07
CA THR A 203 8.59 -20.18 -27.86
C THR A 203 8.09 -19.27 -26.76
N ILE A 204 6.98 -19.67 -26.12
CA ILE A 204 6.41 -18.96 -24.98
C ILE A 204 6.57 -19.85 -23.75
N LEU A 205 7.24 -19.33 -22.73
CA LEU A 205 7.43 -20.01 -21.44
C LEU A 205 6.69 -19.22 -20.36
N THR A 206 5.85 -19.91 -19.60
CA THR A 206 5.18 -19.34 -18.43
C THR A 206 5.71 -19.98 -17.16
N ARG A 207 6.06 -19.15 -16.18
CA ARG A 207 6.57 -19.60 -14.88
C ARG A 207 6.10 -18.70 -13.74
N THR A 208 6.09 -19.23 -12.52
CA THR A 208 5.89 -18.41 -11.31
C THR A 208 7.09 -17.49 -11.12
N LEU A 209 6.94 -16.45 -10.28
CA LEU A 209 8.06 -15.58 -9.86
C LEU A 209 9.19 -16.35 -9.14
N ARG A 210 8.91 -17.58 -8.70
CA ARG A 210 9.92 -18.50 -8.13
C ARG A 210 10.62 -19.38 -9.18
N GLY A 211 10.35 -19.14 -10.47
CA GLY A 211 10.95 -19.86 -11.59
C GLY A 211 10.35 -21.24 -11.90
N GLN A 212 9.27 -21.65 -11.24
CA GLN A 212 8.61 -22.94 -11.52
C GLN A 212 7.74 -22.82 -12.78
N ALA A 213 7.92 -23.74 -13.73
CA ALA A 213 7.08 -23.80 -14.92
C ALA A 213 5.61 -24.06 -14.56
N VAL A 214 4.70 -23.33 -15.16
CA VAL A 214 3.25 -23.40 -14.93
C VAL A 214 2.53 -23.45 -16.27
N SER A 215 1.54 -24.32 -16.39
CA SER A 215 0.64 -24.28 -17.54
C SER A 215 -0.35 -23.12 -17.37
N ALA A 216 -0.38 -22.21 -18.34
CA ALA A 216 -1.25 -21.05 -18.33
C ALA A 216 -1.91 -20.83 -19.68
N GLU A 217 -3.06 -20.20 -19.70
CA GLU A 217 -3.67 -19.67 -20.92
C GLU A 217 -2.95 -18.37 -21.29
N VAL A 218 -2.53 -18.25 -22.55
CA VAL A 218 -1.75 -17.10 -23.04
C VAL A 218 -2.44 -16.48 -24.24
N GLY A 219 -2.77 -15.20 -24.14
CA GLY A 219 -3.15 -14.37 -25.27
C GLY A 219 -1.91 -13.91 -26.04
N VAL A 220 -1.88 -14.10 -27.35
CA VAL A 220 -0.75 -13.69 -28.20
C VAL A 220 -1.24 -12.67 -29.23
N GLY A 221 -0.63 -11.49 -29.24
CA GLY A 221 -0.79 -10.48 -30.26
C GLY A 221 0.53 -10.26 -31.02
N VAL A 222 0.47 -10.13 -32.32
CA VAL A 222 1.62 -9.76 -33.16
C VAL A 222 1.30 -8.44 -33.82
N VAL A 223 2.08 -7.42 -33.53
CA VAL A 223 1.86 -6.05 -33.98
C VAL A 223 3.15 -5.54 -34.63
N ASP A 224 3.01 -4.78 -35.71
CA ASP A 224 4.14 -4.10 -36.35
C ASP A 224 4.70 -3.02 -35.39
N GLU A 225 6.01 -3.06 -35.13
CA GLU A 225 6.70 -2.12 -34.23
C GLU A 225 6.48 -0.65 -34.65
N ALA A 226 6.28 -0.39 -35.93
CA ALA A 226 6.01 0.96 -36.46
C ALA A 226 4.72 1.57 -35.88
N LEU A 227 3.77 0.75 -35.39
CA LEU A 227 2.57 1.25 -34.73
C LEU A 227 2.87 1.88 -33.38
N TYR A 228 3.85 1.35 -32.66
CA TYR A 228 4.27 1.91 -31.36
C TYR A 228 5.03 3.24 -31.49
N ALA A 229 5.58 3.54 -32.67
CA ALA A 229 6.14 4.85 -32.96
C ALA A 229 5.04 5.94 -33.15
N ILE A 230 3.80 5.53 -33.44
CA ILE A 230 2.66 6.41 -33.64
C ILE A 230 1.83 6.53 -32.36
N ARG A 231 1.70 5.42 -31.59
CA ARG A 231 0.94 5.34 -30.37
C ARG A 231 1.58 4.35 -29.42
N GLU A 232 1.81 4.78 -28.19
CA GLU A 232 2.30 3.90 -27.12
C GLU A 232 1.29 2.77 -26.83
N ASP A 233 1.79 1.64 -26.33
CA ASP A 233 0.94 0.56 -25.86
C ASP A 233 0.28 0.96 -24.53
N GLU A 234 -1.00 1.26 -24.60
CA GLU A 234 -1.83 1.61 -23.44
C GLU A 234 -2.58 0.38 -22.88
N THR A 235 -2.20 -0.83 -23.28
CA THR A 235 -2.86 -2.05 -22.79
C THR A 235 -2.61 -2.19 -21.30
N PRO A 236 -3.66 -2.21 -20.47
CA PRO A 236 -3.48 -2.36 -19.03
C PRO A 236 -2.82 -3.70 -18.70
N ASP A 237 -2.00 -3.72 -17.65
CA ASP A 237 -1.45 -4.98 -17.13
C ASP A 237 -2.61 -5.90 -16.71
N PRO A 238 -2.74 -7.09 -17.30
CA PRO A 238 -3.80 -8.03 -16.94
C PRO A 238 -3.81 -8.40 -15.45
N PHE A 239 -2.64 -8.41 -14.81
CA PHE A 239 -2.53 -8.68 -13.38
C PHE A 239 -3.19 -7.57 -12.56
N GLU A 240 -2.90 -6.30 -12.89
CA GLU A 240 -3.51 -5.15 -12.20
C GLU A 240 -5.03 -5.07 -12.43
N VAL A 241 -5.50 -5.42 -13.64
CA VAL A 241 -6.94 -5.45 -13.94
C VAL A 241 -7.67 -6.53 -13.17
N LEU A 242 -7.07 -7.71 -13.02
CA LEU A 242 -7.72 -8.88 -12.41
C LEU A 242 -7.49 -8.95 -10.88
N TRP A 243 -6.35 -8.47 -10.42
CA TRP A 243 -5.88 -8.64 -9.05
C TRP A 243 -5.51 -7.31 -8.36
N GLY A 244 -5.63 -6.18 -9.04
CA GLY A 244 -5.38 -4.86 -8.47
C GLY A 244 -6.34 -4.51 -7.33
N GLU A 245 -6.09 -3.38 -6.71
CA GLU A 245 -6.91 -2.89 -5.60
C GLU A 245 -8.39 -2.82 -5.97
N ARG A 246 -9.23 -3.32 -5.09
CA ARG A 246 -10.68 -3.22 -5.24
C ARG A 246 -11.16 -1.97 -4.54
N ALA A 247 -12.06 -1.24 -5.22
CA ALA A 247 -12.69 -0.08 -4.60
C ALA A 247 -13.44 -0.50 -3.33
N GLU A 248 -13.23 0.23 -2.26
CA GLU A 248 -14.05 0.10 -1.05
C GLU A 248 -15.50 0.42 -1.38
N ARG A 249 -16.40 -0.51 -1.06
CA ARG A 249 -17.85 -0.38 -1.29
C ARG A 249 -18.64 -0.28 0.00
N VAL A 250 -17.94 -0.30 1.12
CA VAL A 250 -18.56 -0.18 2.45
C VAL A 250 -18.19 1.18 3.02
N THR A 251 -19.15 1.81 3.65
CA THR A 251 -18.94 3.04 4.42
C THR A 251 -19.60 2.87 5.78
N THR A 252 -18.78 2.89 6.83
CA THR A 252 -19.30 2.91 8.20
C THR A 252 -19.61 4.35 8.59
N ASP A 253 -20.89 4.61 8.91
CA ASP A 253 -21.37 5.90 9.36
C ASP A 253 -22.31 5.75 10.57
N PHE A 254 -22.68 6.87 11.20
CA PHE A 254 -23.60 6.86 12.33
C PHE A 254 -24.85 7.71 12.05
N SER A 255 -26.00 7.18 12.41
CA SER A 255 -27.30 7.81 12.15
C SER A 255 -27.59 9.03 13.04
N HIS A 256 -26.78 9.27 14.08
CA HIS A 256 -27.05 10.32 15.07
C HIS A 256 -26.90 11.74 14.49
N ALA A 257 -26.03 11.96 13.50
CA ALA A 257 -25.88 13.24 12.81
C ALA A 257 -27.17 13.69 12.11
N ALA A 258 -27.99 12.75 11.67
CA ALA A 258 -29.28 13.04 11.05
C ALA A 258 -30.32 13.57 12.03
N LEU A 259 -30.18 13.35 13.34
CA LEU A 259 -31.07 13.77 14.39
C LEU A 259 -30.73 15.14 14.98
N TYR A 260 -29.51 15.64 14.72
CA TYR A 260 -29.03 16.93 15.21
C TYR A 260 -28.41 17.75 14.07
N PRO A 261 -29.25 18.50 13.30
CA PRO A 261 -28.76 19.25 12.13
C PRO A 261 -27.84 20.45 12.44
N GLY A 262 -27.37 20.61 13.67
CA GLY A 262 -26.47 21.72 14.08
C GLY A 262 -24.99 21.37 14.19
N GLY A 263 -24.59 20.11 14.02
CA GLY A 263 -23.19 19.66 13.99
C GLY A 263 -22.73 19.57 12.54
N GLY A 264 -21.89 20.52 12.09
CA GLY A 264 -21.41 20.59 10.71
C GLY A 264 -20.73 19.31 10.23
N ALA A 265 -21.47 18.49 9.52
CA ALA A 265 -20.91 17.42 8.72
C ALA A 265 -20.32 18.05 7.44
N GLN A 266 -18.99 18.15 7.36
CA GLN A 266 -18.34 18.28 6.05
C GLN A 266 -18.45 16.92 5.36
N GLY A 267 -19.55 16.76 4.61
CA GLY A 267 -19.73 15.62 3.73
C GLY A 267 -18.79 15.73 2.54
N TYR A 268 -17.85 14.82 2.40
CA TYR A 268 -17.22 14.52 1.12
C TYR A 268 -18.25 13.80 0.24
N GLY A 269 -19.04 14.58 -0.48
CA GLY A 269 -19.93 14.09 -1.52
C GLY A 269 -19.15 13.89 -2.82
N GLY A 270 -18.70 12.67 -3.06
CA GLY A 270 -18.29 12.19 -4.39
C GLY A 270 -19.37 11.28 -4.94
N GLY A 271 -20.46 11.87 -5.49
CA GLY A 271 -21.42 11.11 -6.28
C GLY A 271 -20.92 10.98 -7.73
N PRO A 272 -21.21 9.86 -8.42
CA PRO A 272 -20.90 9.74 -9.84
C PRO A 272 -21.75 10.72 -10.65
N GLN A 273 -21.11 11.48 -11.50
CA GLN A 273 -21.79 12.24 -12.55
C GLN A 273 -22.11 11.33 -13.74
N PRO A 274 -23.21 11.59 -14.49
CA PRO A 274 -23.73 10.73 -15.55
C PRO A 274 -22.83 10.63 -16.78
#